data_ebb09c29513e117f50bdd7d6be822b06
#
_entry.id   ebb09c29513e117f50bdd7d6be822b06
#
_cell.length_a   1.000
_cell.length_b   1.000
_cell.length_c   1.000
_cell.angle_alpha   90.00
_cell.angle_beta   90.00
_cell.angle_gamma   90.00
#
_symmetry.space_group_name_H-M   'P 1'
#
loop_
_entity.id
_entity.type
_entity.pdbx_description
1 polymer ?
#
loop_
_entity_poly.entity_id
_entity_poly.type
_entity_poly.pdbx_seq_one_letter_code
_entity_poly.pdbx_strand_id
1 'polypeptide(L)'
;MKLIKYISAVILLLPFLSSCHDYDYDNIVASGNPVIKASAPASAMMGDSIDVVVNCSDAEGVALSTLKADLCFSDEVVEHATIRTAKEGEYKVRLLVPYLQYIPNGKAVVRLTLQNVTTKSTVENVNLDVTRPHLEGMRFITSDKVIYNMVEGADYTYSTTVPASVNAFKGHFETADGKYVFGSS
;
A
#
# COMPACT_ATOMS: atom_id res chain seq x y z
N MET A 1 51.87 -45.17 36.21
CA MET A 1 51.54 -43.75 36.51
C MET A 1 51.04 -42.89 35.36
N LYS A 2 50.98 -43.34 34.09
CA LYS A 2 50.50 -42.57 32.95
C LYS A 2 49.00 -42.77 32.64
N LEU A 3 48.42 -43.90 33.07
CA LEU A 3 47.02 -44.23 32.79
C LEU A 3 46.04 -43.39 33.64
N ILE A 4 46.39 -43.06 34.87
CA ILE A 4 45.57 -42.30 35.81
C ILE A 4 45.36 -40.83 35.35
N LYS A 5 46.35 -40.27 34.64
CA LYS A 5 46.22 -38.89 34.10
C LYS A 5 45.19 -38.77 32.99
N TYR A 6 44.96 -39.80 32.20
CA TYR A 6 43.98 -39.78 31.13
C TYR A 6 42.54 -40.05 31.63
N ILE A 7 42.40 -40.82 32.68
CA ILE A 7 41.08 -41.07 33.29
C ILE A 7 40.54 -39.80 33.95
N SER A 8 41.39 -39.00 34.61
CA SER A 8 40.97 -37.70 35.19
C SER A 8 40.56 -36.67 34.13
N ALA A 9 41.20 -36.68 32.96
CA ALA A 9 40.84 -35.76 31.87
C ALA A 9 39.51 -36.12 31.20
N VAL A 10 39.18 -37.41 31.12
CA VAL A 10 37.91 -37.90 30.55
C VAL A 10 36.74 -37.63 31.48
N ILE A 11 36.93 -37.73 32.79
CA ILE A 11 35.89 -37.46 33.79
C ILE A 11 35.55 -35.95 33.87
N LEU A 12 36.49 -35.05 33.54
CA LEU A 12 36.26 -33.60 33.54
C LEU A 12 35.52 -33.10 32.31
N LEU A 13 35.47 -33.88 31.23
CA LEU A 13 34.78 -33.53 29.97
C LEU A 13 33.31 -34.00 29.93
N LEU A 14 32.89 -34.87 30.83
CA LEU A 14 31.53 -35.42 30.88
C LEU A 14 30.40 -34.45 31.33
N PRO A 15 30.65 -33.41 32.15
CA PRO A 15 29.56 -32.54 32.58
C PRO A 15 29.14 -31.49 31.50
N PHE A 16 29.88 -31.37 30.40
CA PHE A 16 29.52 -30.42 29.34
C PHE A 16 28.55 -30.96 28.27
N LEU A 17 28.20 -32.23 28.32
CA LEU A 17 27.30 -32.86 27.36
C LEU A 17 25.85 -33.02 27.85
N SER A 18 25.52 -32.58 29.06
CA SER A 18 24.16 -32.67 29.59
C SER A 18 23.39 -31.35 29.58
N SER A 19 23.78 -30.39 28.73
CA SER A 19 22.99 -29.18 28.48
C SER A 19 22.16 -29.31 27.17
N CYS A 20 21.58 -30.48 26.93
CA CYS A 20 20.35 -30.51 26.17
C CYS A 20 19.24 -30.11 27.14
N HIS A 21 18.96 -28.84 27.22
CA HIS A 21 17.70 -28.38 27.76
C HIS A 21 16.63 -28.93 26.81
N ASP A 22 15.85 -29.89 27.30
CA ASP A 22 14.56 -30.19 26.68
C ASP A 22 13.76 -28.88 26.71
N TYR A 23 13.73 -28.19 25.61
CA TYR A 23 12.73 -27.15 25.43
C TYR A 23 11.39 -27.89 25.36
N ASP A 24 10.65 -27.80 26.48
CA ASP A 24 9.23 -28.16 26.46
C ASP A 24 8.54 -27.35 25.37
N TYR A 25 8.39 -27.96 24.20
CA TYR A 25 7.56 -27.44 23.09
C TYR A 25 6.06 -27.47 23.44
N ASP A 26 5.69 -27.71 24.66
CA ASP A 26 4.31 -27.72 25.16
C ASP A 26 3.75 -26.30 25.41
N ASN A 27 4.53 -25.24 25.24
CA ASN A 27 3.99 -23.92 25.07
C ASN A 27 3.48 -23.81 23.63
N ILE A 28 2.28 -24.29 23.39
CA ILE A 28 1.49 -23.92 22.21
C ILE A 28 1.30 -22.41 22.31
N VAL A 29 2.22 -21.67 21.68
CA VAL A 29 2.05 -20.22 21.52
C VAL A 29 0.78 -20.07 20.69
N ALA A 30 -0.23 -19.44 21.27
CA ALA A 30 -1.45 -19.15 20.54
C ALA A 30 -1.09 -18.54 19.18
N SER A 31 -1.59 -19.12 18.09
CA SER A 31 -1.29 -18.62 16.74
C SER A 31 -1.89 -17.26 16.48
N GLY A 32 -2.82 -16.86 17.32
CA GLY A 32 -3.58 -15.64 17.21
C GLY A 32 -4.71 -15.75 16.20
N ASN A 33 -5.57 -14.74 16.22
CA ASN A 33 -6.65 -14.58 15.27
C ASN A 33 -6.85 -13.08 14.99
N PRO A 34 -6.07 -12.50 14.06
CA PRO A 34 -6.17 -11.08 13.71
C PRO A 34 -7.58 -10.73 13.19
N VAL A 35 -8.11 -9.60 13.65
CA VAL A 35 -9.45 -9.11 13.32
C VAL A 35 -9.35 -7.68 12.79
N ILE A 36 -10.00 -7.43 11.66
CA ILE A 36 -10.12 -6.12 11.03
C ILE A 36 -11.57 -5.65 11.10
N LYS A 37 -11.77 -4.37 11.41
CA LYS A 37 -13.02 -3.65 11.16
C LYS A 37 -12.66 -2.35 10.47
N ALA A 38 -13.00 -2.22 9.19
CA ALA A 38 -12.60 -1.10 8.38
C ALA A 38 -13.77 -0.20 7.98
N SER A 39 -13.44 1.09 7.81
CA SER A 39 -14.34 2.09 7.23
C SER A 39 -13.53 2.94 6.25
N ALA A 40 -14.05 3.10 5.03
CA ALA A 40 -13.52 3.96 4.00
C ALA A 40 -14.64 4.81 3.40
N PRO A 41 -14.32 5.90 2.66
CA PRO A 41 -15.30 6.61 1.85
C PRO A 41 -15.99 5.66 0.85
N ALA A 42 -17.28 5.85 0.58
CA ALA A 42 -17.98 5.05 -0.43
C ALA A 42 -17.52 5.35 -1.85
N SER A 43 -17.00 6.56 -2.09
CA SER A 43 -16.52 7.01 -3.40
C SER A 43 -15.30 7.93 -3.28
N ALA A 44 -14.52 8.00 -4.35
CA ALA A 44 -13.40 8.91 -4.50
C ALA A 44 -13.23 9.33 -5.96
N MET A 45 -12.52 10.43 -6.19
CA MET A 45 -12.13 10.87 -7.52
C MET A 45 -10.67 10.53 -7.77
N MET A 46 -10.31 10.15 -8.99
CA MET A 46 -8.91 9.99 -9.39
C MET A 46 -8.15 11.30 -9.14
N GLY A 47 -6.97 11.21 -8.53
CA GLY A 47 -6.18 12.34 -8.05
C GLY A 47 -6.41 12.70 -6.59
N ASP A 48 -7.49 12.27 -5.97
CA ASP A 48 -7.75 12.48 -4.55
C ASP A 48 -7.00 11.47 -3.67
N SER A 49 -6.85 11.80 -2.41
CA SER A 49 -6.42 10.85 -1.39
C SER A 49 -7.61 10.45 -0.53
N ILE A 50 -7.69 9.17 -0.20
CA ILE A 50 -8.68 8.63 0.73
C ILE A 50 -8.01 8.26 2.05
N ASP A 51 -8.75 8.46 3.14
CA ASP A 51 -8.36 8.00 4.46
C ASP A 51 -9.20 6.76 4.82
N VAL A 52 -8.53 5.65 5.09
CA VAL A 52 -9.15 4.40 5.53
C VAL A 52 -8.89 4.25 7.02
N VAL A 53 -9.95 4.17 7.80
CA VAL A 53 -9.88 3.95 9.25
C VAL A 53 -10.05 2.47 9.53
N VAL A 54 -9.10 1.88 10.26
CA VAL A 54 -9.02 0.44 10.50
C VAL A 54 -8.85 0.19 12.00
N ASN A 55 -9.81 -0.47 12.61
CA ASN A 55 -9.68 -1.01 13.95
C ASN A 55 -9.06 -2.41 13.86
N CYS A 56 -7.87 -2.56 14.43
CA CYS A 56 -7.08 -3.78 14.44
C CYS A 56 -7.05 -4.39 15.84
N SER A 57 -7.35 -5.68 15.93
CA SER A 57 -7.23 -6.45 17.17
C SER A 57 -6.82 -7.90 16.87
N ASP A 58 -6.49 -8.66 17.91
CA ASP A 58 -6.30 -10.10 17.82
C ASP A 58 -7.20 -10.78 18.86
N ALA A 59 -8.10 -11.67 18.43
CA ALA A 59 -9.10 -12.29 19.31
C ALA A 59 -8.48 -13.21 20.38
N GLU A 60 -7.23 -13.64 20.20
CA GLU A 60 -6.48 -14.47 21.16
C GLU A 60 -5.42 -13.67 21.91
N GLY A 61 -5.37 -12.34 21.71
CA GLY A 61 -4.45 -11.44 22.40
C GLY A 61 -2.99 -11.53 21.93
N VAL A 62 -2.73 -12.11 20.76
CA VAL A 62 -1.39 -12.16 20.17
C VAL A 62 -1.04 -10.77 19.61
N ALA A 63 0.18 -10.33 19.87
CA ALA A 63 0.64 -9.02 19.42
C ALA A 63 0.54 -8.89 17.90
N LEU A 64 0.03 -7.75 17.44
CA LEU A 64 -0.05 -7.41 16.02
C LEU A 64 1.34 -7.04 15.49
N SER A 65 1.51 -7.07 14.17
CA SER A 65 2.76 -6.77 13.48
C SER A 65 2.59 -5.67 12.45
N THR A 66 1.82 -5.93 11.38
CA THR A 66 1.67 -5.01 10.25
C THR A 66 0.24 -4.99 9.72
N LEU A 67 -0.18 -3.81 9.25
CA LEU A 67 -1.36 -3.61 8.42
C LEU A 67 -0.89 -3.14 7.04
N LYS A 68 -1.23 -3.89 6.01
CA LYS A 68 -1.04 -3.52 4.61
C LYS A 68 -2.39 -3.12 4.03
N ALA A 69 -2.42 -2.02 3.29
CA ALA A 69 -3.58 -1.55 2.55
C ALA A 69 -3.18 -1.44 1.07
N ASP A 70 -3.87 -2.15 0.20
CA ASP A 70 -3.70 -2.13 -1.25
C ASP A 70 -4.95 -1.54 -1.89
N LEU A 71 -4.81 -0.52 -2.73
CA LEU A 71 -5.88 -0.08 -3.62
C LEU A 71 -5.76 -0.89 -4.91
N CYS A 72 -6.81 -1.63 -5.23
CA CYS A 72 -6.84 -2.52 -6.39
C CYS A 72 -7.92 -2.09 -7.37
N PHE A 73 -7.58 -2.08 -8.67
CA PHE A 73 -8.55 -2.11 -9.75
C PHE A 73 -8.50 -3.49 -10.39
N SER A 74 -9.61 -4.21 -10.33
CA SER A 74 -9.63 -5.65 -10.59
C SER A 74 -8.60 -6.35 -9.70
N ASP A 75 -7.64 -7.06 -10.26
CA ASP A 75 -6.58 -7.76 -9.53
C ASP A 75 -5.25 -6.98 -9.45
N GLU A 76 -5.18 -5.82 -10.08
CA GLU A 76 -3.96 -5.00 -10.13
C GLU A 76 -3.90 -4.04 -8.95
N VAL A 77 -2.80 -4.08 -8.19
CA VAL A 77 -2.51 -3.13 -7.12
C VAL A 77 -1.94 -1.86 -7.73
N VAL A 78 -2.64 -0.75 -7.58
CA VAL A 78 -2.25 0.56 -8.15
C VAL A 78 -1.65 1.52 -7.12
N GLU A 79 -1.94 1.30 -5.86
CA GLU A 79 -1.38 2.06 -4.73
C GLU A 79 -1.32 1.15 -3.50
N HIS A 80 -0.34 1.37 -2.64
CA HIS A 80 -0.22 0.60 -1.42
C HIS A 80 0.38 1.41 -0.27
N ALA A 81 0.02 1.04 0.94
CA ALA A 81 0.63 1.54 2.16
C ALA A 81 0.80 0.39 3.16
N THR A 82 1.87 0.44 3.93
CA THR A 82 2.11 -0.52 5.01
C THR A 82 2.48 0.24 6.28
N ILE A 83 1.80 -0.07 7.36
CA ILE A 83 2.04 0.52 8.68
C ILE A 83 2.31 -0.55 9.71
N ARG A 84 3.13 -0.23 10.70
CA ARG A 84 3.37 -1.11 11.83
C ARG A 84 2.25 -0.98 12.85
N THR A 85 1.62 -2.12 13.21
CA THR A 85 0.52 -2.21 14.16
C THR A 85 0.99 -2.95 15.41
N ALA A 86 1.86 -2.35 16.22
CA ALA A 86 2.42 -3.03 17.39
C ALA A 86 1.41 -3.25 18.53
N LYS A 87 0.27 -2.59 18.50
CA LYS A 87 -0.80 -2.66 19.53
C LYS A 87 -2.16 -2.75 18.84
N GLU A 88 -3.14 -3.26 19.57
CA GLU A 88 -4.53 -3.14 19.20
C GLU A 88 -4.98 -1.68 19.21
N GLY A 89 -5.90 -1.33 18.34
CA GLY A 89 -6.44 0.03 18.27
C GLY A 89 -6.82 0.48 16.86
N GLU A 90 -7.14 1.75 16.77
CA GLU A 90 -7.50 2.41 15.53
C GLU A 90 -6.25 2.93 14.81
N TYR A 91 -6.18 2.62 13.53
CA TYR A 91 -5.15 3.07 12.61
C TYR A 91 -5.77 3.79 11.42
N LYS A 92 -5.10 4.81 10.94
CA LYS A 92 -5.50 5.56 9.75
C LYS A 92 -4.48 5.36 8.65
N VAL A 93 -4.94 4.85 7.51
CA VAL A 93 -4.12 4.65 6.32
C VAL A 93 -4.58 5.60 5.24
N ARG A 94 -3.65 6.34 4.64
CA ARG A 94 -3.92 7.23 3.53
C ARG A 94 -3.44 6.60 2.24
N LEU A 95 -4.33 6.54 1.24
CA LEU A 95 -4.04 6.03 -0.10
C LEU A 95 -4.37 7.11 -1.13
N LEU A 96 -3.49 7.30 -2.10
CA LEU A 96 -3.75 8.10 -3.28
C LEU A 96 -4.58 7.27 -4.28
N VAL A 97 -5.63 7.86 -4.86
CA VAL A 97 -6.32 7.28 -6.00
C VAL A 97 -5.65 7.80 -7.27
N PRO A 98 -4.76 7.02 -7.92
CA PRO A 98 -3.94 7.55 -9.00
C PRO A 98 -4.75 7.80 -10.27
N TYR A 99 -4.24 8.71 -11.13
CA TYR A 99 -4.72 8.84 -12.50
C TYR A 99 -4.17 7.69 -13.33
N LEU A 100 -5.03 6.81 -13.79
CA LEU A 100 -4.64 5.67 -14.61
C LEU A 100 -5.25 5.80 -16.01
N GLN A 101 -4.40 5.74 -17.03
CA GLN A 101 -4.76 6.04 -18.41
C GLN A 101 -5.89 5.16 -18.96
N TYR A 102 -5.89 3.88 -18.60
CA TYR A 102 -6.82 2.89 -19.17
C TYR A 102 -7.91 2.43 -18.19
N ILE A 103 -8.01 3.06 -17.04
CA ILE A 103 -9.02 2.70 -16.05
C ILE A 103 -10.20 3.67 -16.17
N PRO A 104 -11.36 3.18 -16.59
CA PRO A 104 -12.60 3.98 -16.65
C PRO A 104 -13.11 4.25 -15.22
N ASN A 105 -14.16 5.08 -15.12
CA ASN A 105 -14.98 5.12 -13.92
C ASN A 105 -15.43 3.71 -13.56
N GLY A 106 -15.36 3.36 -12.29
CA GLY A 106 -15.72 2.01 -11.88
C GLY A 106 -15.46 1.73 -10.41
N LYS A 107 -15.44 0.46 -10.10
CA LYS A 107 -15.22 -0.02 -8.75
C LYS A 107 -13.75 -0.36 -8.53
N ALA A 108 -13.22 0.17 -7.43
CA ALA A 108 -11.95 -0.27 -6.85
C ALA A 108 -12.22 -1.03 -5.56
N VAL A 109 -11.21 -1.72 -5.07
CA VAL A 109 -11.23 -2.43 -3.80
C VAL A 109 -10.04 -1.99 -2.98
N VAL A 110 -10.27 -1.55 -1.76
CA VAL A 110 -9.21 -1.42 -0.75
C VAL A 110 -9.11 -2.76 -0.04
N ARG A 111 -8.04 -3.50 -0.31
CA ARG A 111 -7.73 -4.77 0.33
C ARG A 111 -6.81 -4.52 1.51
N LEU A 112 -7.29 -4.82 2.71
CA LEU A 112 -6.57 -4.68 3.96
C LEU A 112 -6.08 -6.04 4.42
N THR A 113 -4.80 -6.16 4.74
CA THR A 113 -4.21 -7.38 5.29
C THR A 113 -3.55 -7.05 6.62
N LEU A 114 -4.09 -7.60 7.71
CA LEU A 114 -3.53 -7.48 9.05
C LEU A 114 -2.79 -8.75 9.41
N GLN A 115 -1.55 -8.62 9.86
CA GLN A 115 -0.70 -9.73 10.27
C GLN A 115 -0.28 -9.55 11.74
N ASN A 116 -0.24 -10.64 12.49
CA ASN A 116 0.32 -10.69 13.83
C ASN A 116 1.80 -11.15 13.83
N VAL A 117 2.44 -11.18 15.01
CA VAL A 117 3.84 -11.58 15.15
C VAL A 117 4.11 -13.06 14.88
N THR A 118 3.07 -13.91 14.92
CA THR A 118 3.16 -15.34 14.55
C THR A 118 2.92 -15.59 13.07
N THR A 119 2.91 -14.53 12.25
CA THR A 119 2.68 -14.54 10.79
C THR A 119 1.27 -14.93 10.34
N LYS A 120 0.33 -15.12 11.27
CA LYS A 120 -1.07 -15.32 10.89
C LYS A 120 -1.67 -14.02 10.40
N SER A 121 -2.49 -14.07 9.36
CA SER A 121 -3.08 -12.89 8.76
C SER A 121 -4.58 -13.06 8.48
N THR A 122 -5.28 -11.93 8.45
CA THR A 122 -6.66 -11.82 7.98
C THR A 122 -6.75 -10.75 6.90
N VAL A 123 -7.72 -10.89 6.00
CA VAL A 123 -7.95 -9.96 4.89
C VAL A 123 -9.37 -9.44 4.95
N GLU A 124 -9.52 -8.13 4.77
CA GLU A 124 -10.81 -7.42 4.65
C GLU A 124 -10.80 -6.61 3.35
N ASN A 125 -11.91 -6.63 2.61
CA ASN A 125 -12.07 -5.88 1.38
C ASN A 125 -13.15 -4.82 1.53
N VAL A 126 -12.80 -3.56 1.21
CA VAL A 126 -13.75 -2.44 1.23
C VAL A 126 -13.91 -1.92 -0.20
N ASN A 127 -15.15 -1.90 -0.69
CA ASN A 127 -15.45 -1.39 -2.02
C ASN A 127 -15.39 0.12 -2.06
N LEU A 128 -14.90 0.67 -3.17
CA LEU A 128 -14.76 2.09 -3.44
C LEU A 128 -15.24 2.38 -4.86
N ASP A 129 -16.19 3.29 -5.02
CA ASP A 129 -16.57 3.79 -6.33
C ASP A 129 -15.63 4.91 -6.76
N VAL A 130 -14.95 4.75 -7.90
CA VAL A 130 -13.95 5.70 -8.39
C VAL A 130 -14.42 6.35 -9.68
N THR A 131 -14.29 7.69 -9.73
CA THR A 131 -14.64 8.49 -10.89
C THR A 131 -13.45 9.32 -11.37
N ARG A 132 -13.39 9.60 -12.67
CA ARG A 132 -12.46 10.59 -13.23
C ARG A 132 -13.01 11.99 -12.99
N PRO A 133 -12.16 12.98 -12.69
CA PRO A 133 -12.60 14.37 -12.67
C PRO A 133 -12.96 14.84 -14.09
N HIS A 134 -13.95 15.70 -14.17
CA HIS A 134 -14.16 16.49 -15.36
C HIS A 134 -13.17 17.65 -15.38
N LEU A 135 -12.38 17.75 -16.45
CA LEU A 135 -11.29 18.73 -16.56
C LEU A 135 -11.69 19.81 -17.55
N GLU A 136 -12.41 20.83 -17.07
CA GLU A 136 -12.85 21.94 -17.91
C GLU A 136 -11.69 22.83 -18.35
N GLY A 137 -11.73 23.26 -19.63
CA GLY A 137 -10.82 24.25 -20.16
C GLY A 137 -9.37 23.76 -20.20
N MET A 138 -9.14 22.49 -20.49
CA MET A 138 -7.78 21.96 -20.67
C MET A 138 -7.01 22.76 -21.71
N ARG A 139 -5.75 23.04 -21.41
CA ARG A 139 -4.82 23.75 -22.29
C ARG A 139 -3.42 23.15 -22.21
N PHE A 140 -2.72 23.16 -23.31
CA PHE A 140 -1.30 22.86 -23.37
C PHE A 140 -0.53 24.18 -23.34
N ILE A 141 0.40 24.32 -22.40
CA ILE A 141 1.26 25.50 -22.25
C ILE A 141 2.69 25.09 -22.54
N THR A 142 3.27 25.66 -23.57
CA THR A 142 4.67 25.42 -23.94
C THR A 142 5.64 26.10 -22.96
N SER A 143 6.91 25.65 -22.97
CA SER A 143 8.01 26.34 -22.23
C SER A 143 8.13 27.82 -22.56
N ASP A 144 7.77 28.22 -23.78
CA ASP A 144 7.76 29.60 -24.26
C ASP A 144 6.48 30.35 -23.89
N LYS A 145 5.65 29.73 -23.03
CA LYS A 145 4.37 30.27 -22.55
C LYS A 145 3.30 30.51 -23.63
N VAL A 146 3.41 29.82 -24.73
CA VAL A 146 2.34 29.80 -25.75
C VAL A 146 1.24 28.83 -25.29
N ILE A 147 0.00 29.30 -25.31
CA ILE A 147 -1.17 28.56 -24.84
C ILE A 147 -1.94 28.01 -26.05
N TYR A 148 -2.18 26.69 -26.03
CA TYR A 148 -3.05 26.00 -26.96
C TYR A 148 -4.25 25.44 -26.20
N ASN A 149 -5.43 26.04 -26.41
CA ASN A 149 -6.66 25.51 -25.84
C ASN A 149 -6.99 24.16 -26.45
N MET A 150 -7.41 23.22 -25.63
CA MET A 150 -7.75 21.87 -26.05
C MET A 150 -9.27 21.71 -26.13
N VAL A 151 -9.70 20.84 -27.01
CA VAL A 151 -11.10 20.45 -27.17
C VAL A 151 -11.28 19.08 -26.57
N GLU A 152 -12.27 18.95 -25.70
CA GLU A 152 -12.65 17.66 -25.12
C GLU A 152 -13.34 16.79 -26.15
N GLY A 153 -12.89 15.55 -26.28
CA GLY A 153 -13.49 14.49 -27.08
C GLY A 153 -14.21 13.47 -26.23
N ALA A 154 -14.51 12.31 -26.81
CA ALA A 154 -15.06 11.18 -26.05
C ALA A 154 -14.03 10.61 -25.07
N ASP A 155 -14.52 9.97 -24.01
CA ASP A 155 -13.71 9.18 -23.06
C ASP A 155 -12.52 9.93 -22.43
N TYR A 156 -12.75 11.20 -22.03
CA TYR A 156 -11.74 12.04 -21.38
C TYR A 156 -10.50 12.30 -22.24
N THR A 157 -10.64 12.30 -23.57
CA THR A 157 -9.58 12.70 -24.49
C THR A 157 -9.63 14.20 -24.71
N TYR A 158 -8.47 14.83 -24.81
CA TYR A 158 -8.33 16.26 -25.09
C TYR A 158 -7.37 16.44 -26.27
N SER A 159 -7.75 17.23 -27.24
CA SER A 159 -6.97 17.44 -28.46
C SER A 159 -6.80 18.91 -28.77
N THR A 160 -5.69 19.26 -29.39
CA THR A 160 -5.46 20.60 -29.96
C THR A 160 -4.62 20.50 -31.23
N THR A 161 -4.68 21.53 -32.07
CA THR A 161 -3.86 21.62 -33.25
C THR A 161 -2.72 22.58 -33.03
N VAL A 162 -1.51 22.13 -33.31
CA VAL A 162 -0.29 22.91 -33.17
C VAL A 162 0.33 23.14 -34.55
N PRO A 163 0.90 24.33 -34.86
CA PRO A 163 1.50 24.61 -36.15
C PRO A 163 2.61 23.60 -36.50
N ALA A 164 2.65 23.17 -37.77
CA ALA A 164 3.62 22.20 -38.27
C ALA A 164 5.10 22.66 -38.20
N SER A 165 5.33 23.95 -37.99
CA SER A 165 6.67 24.51 -37.76
C SER A 165 7.29 24.17 -36.43
N VAL A 166 6.53 23.58 -35.49
CA VAL A 166 7.01 23.23 -34.13
C VAL A 166 7.43 21.76 -34.16
N ASN A 167 8.72 21.52 -34.18
CA ASN A 167 9.30 20.17 -34.28
C ASN A 167 9.50 19.46 -32.92
N ALA A 168 9.41 20.20 -31.81
CA ALA A 168 9.54 19.64 -30.48
C ALA A 168 8.73 20.48 -29.50
N PHE A 169 7.98 19.81 -28.63
CA PHE A 169 7.16 20.43 -27.60
C PHE A 169 7.73 20.11 -26.23
N LYS A 170 8.03 21.16 -25.49
CA LYS A 170 8.21 21.08 -24.03
C LYS A 170 7.13 21.95 -23.41
N GLY A 171 6.50 21.45 -22.38
CA GLY A 171 5.43 22.16 -21.70
C GLY A 171 4.66 21.25 -20.76
N HIS A 172 3.56 21.76 -20.27
CA HIS A 172 2.67 21.03 -19.38
C HIS A 172 1.21 21.23 -19.83
N PHE A 173 0.35 20.36 -19.35
CA PHE A 173 -1.09 20.48 -19.50
C PHE A 173 -1.66 21.02 -18.19
N GLU A 174 -2.63 21.93 -18.27
CA GLU A 174 -3.34 22.39 -17.09
C GLU A 174 -4.80 22.73 -17.40
N THR A 175 -5.64 22.72 -16.38
CA THR A 175 -6.99 23.27 -16.46
C THR A 175 -6.96 24.80 -16.46
N ALA A 176 -8.00 25.44 -16.99
CA ALA A 176 -8.07 26.90 -17.05
C ALA A 176 -8.00 27.59 -15.69
N ASP A 177 -8.46 26.92 -14.65
CA ASP A 177 -8.39 27.36 -13.24
C ASP A 177 -7.03 27.03 -12.56
N GLY A 178 -6.13 26.33 -13.24
CA GLY A 178 -4.84 25.90 -12.72
C GLY A 178 -4.89 24.83 -11.61
N LYS A 179 -6.06 24.24 -11.35
CA LYS A 179 -6.25 23.26 -10.29
C LYS A 179 -5.55 21.94 -10.59
N TYR A 180 -5.57 21.53 -11.85
CA TYR A 180 -4.93 20.29 -12.30
C TYR A 180 -3.81 20.62 -13.27
N VAL A 181 -2.61 20.15 -12.96
CA VAL A 181 -1.39 20.34 -13.76
C VAL A 181 -0.76 18.99 -14.03
N PHE A 182 -0.49 18.67 -15.29
CA PHE A 182 0.07 17.40 -15.75
C PHE A 182 1.33 17.61 -16.57
N GLY A 183 2.36 16.85 -16.28
CA GLY A 183 3.66 16.99 -16.94
C GLY A 183 4.59 17.95 -16.18
N SER A 184 5.85 17.99 -16.61
CA SER A 184 6.87 18.91 -16.08
C SER A 184 7.19 19.98 -17.11
N SER A 185 7.27 21.21 -16.69
CA SER A 185 7.83 22.32 -17.47
C SER A 185 9.33 22.18 -17.61
#